data_b56f27b89ea77d4d76259f94dde22f28
#
_entry.id   b56f27b89ea77d4d76259f94dde22f28
#
_cell.length_a   1.000
_cell.length_b   1.000
_cell.length_c   1.000
_cell.angle_alpha   90.00
_cell.angle_beta   90.00
_cell.angle_gamma   90.00
#
_symmetry.space_group_name_H-M   'P 1'
#
loop_
_entity.id
_entity.type
_entity.pdbx_description
1 polymer ?
#
loop_
_entity_poly.entity_id
_entity_poly.type
_entity_poly.pdbx_seq_one_letter_code
_entity_poly.pdbx_strand_id
1 'polypeptide(L)'
;HGAMQTLKGLGMKALEIPTDPLTGISLDALELALEQWPIKAIQLTPNCNNPLGYIMPESRKRSLLTLAQRFDVAIIEDDVYGELAYTYPRPRTIKSFDEDGRVLLCSSFSKTLAPGLRIGWVAPGRYLERVLHMKYISTGSTAPQPQIAIAEFLKGGHFEPHLRRMRTQYQRNRDMMI
;
A
#
# COMPACT_ATOMS: atom_id res chain seq x y z
N HIS A 1 -7.18 9.93 4.80
CA HIS A 1 -7.56 11.35 4.64
C HIS A 1 -6.70 12.06 3.59
N GLY A 2 -5.37 11.88 3.56
CA GLY A 2 -4.50 12.56 2.59
C GLY A 2 -4.84 12.25 1.13
N ALA A 3 -5.05 11.00 0.78
CA ALA A 3 -5.40 10.60 -0.57
C ALA A 3 -6.71 11.25 -1.04
N MET A 4 -7.75 11.29 -0.19
CA MET A 4 -9.03 11.93 -0.51
C MET A 4 -8.89 13.44 -0.76
N GLN A 5 -8.06 14.12 0.04
CA GLN A 5 -7.77 15.54 -0.18
C GLN A 5 -7.03 15.78 -1.49
N THR A 6 -6.07 14.92 -1.83
CA THR A 6 -5.34 14.97 -3.11
C THR A 6 -6.29 14.79 -4.29
N LEU A 7 -7.15 13.75 -4.25
CA LEU A 7 -8.13 13.50 -5.31
C LEU A 7 -9.07 14.70 -5.51
N LYS A 8 -9.57 15.27 -4.41
CA LYS A 8 -10.42 16.47 -4.45
C LYS A 8 -9.68 17.67 -5.06
N GLY A 9 -8.42 17.89 -4.67
CA GLY A 9 -7.58 18.97 -5.22
C GLY A 9 -7.30 18.83 -6.71
N LEU A 10 -7.28 17.59 -7.23
CA LEU A 10 -7.12 17.28 -8.65
C LEU A 10 -8.45 17.25 -9.43
N GLY A 11 -9.57 17.62 -8.81
CA GLY A 11 -10.88 17.56 -9.44
C GLY A 11 -11.39 16.14 -9.71
N MET A 12 -10.75 15.12 -9.14
CA MET A 12 -11.15 13.72 -9.27
C MET A 12 -12.27 13.37 -8.31
N LYS A 13 -13.10 12.43 -8.71
CA LYS A 13 -14.17 11.87 -7.85
C LYS A 13 -13.70 10.54 -7.27
N ALA A 14 -13.98 10.33 -5.99
CA ALA A 14 -13.80 9.04 -5.33
C ALA A 14 -15.15 8.37 -5.15
N LEU A 15 -15.23 7.10 -5.51
CA LEU A 15 -16.35 6.23 -5.21
C LEU A 15 -15.93 5.29 -4.09
N GLU A 16 -16.58 5.38 -2.95
CA GLU A 16 -16.28 4.52 -1.81
C GLU A 16 -16.97 3.16 -1.99
N ILE A 17 -16.19 2.09 -1.84
CA ILE A 17 -16.69 0.72 -1.93
C ILE A 17 -16.84 0.13 -0.53
N PRO A 18 -18.00 -0.49 -0.20
CA PRO A 18 -18.20 -1.15 1.09
C PRO A 18 -17.07 -2.11 1.43
N THR A 19 -16.65 -2.08 2.69
CA THR A 19 -15.52 -2.86 3.19
C THR A 19 -15.93 -3.67 4.40
N ASP A 20 -15.74 -4.98 4.34
CA ASP A 20 -15.92 -5.90 5.45
C ASP A 20 -14.69 -5.86 6.37
N PRO A 21 -14.86 -5.77 7.70
CA PRO A 21 -13.73 -5.63 8.63
C PRO A 21 -12.86 -6.89 8.75
N LEU A 22 -13.26 -8.03 8.19
CA LEU A 22 -12.49 -9.26 8.21
C LEU A 22 -11.83 -9.59 6.86
N THR A 23 -12.57 -9.32 5.77
CA THR A 23 -12.16 -9.76 4.44
C THR A 23 -11.77 -8.63 3.49
N GLY A 24 -11.99 -7.39 3.89
CA GLY A 24 -11.64 -6.20 3.11
C GLY A 24 -12.76 -5.77 2.15
N ILE A 25 -12.39 -5.10 1.06
CA ILE A 25 -13.29 -4.51 0.08
C ILE A 25 -14.28 -5.55 -0.50
N SER A 26 -15.55 -5.16 -0.66
CA SER A 26 -16.56 -5.98 -1.35
C SER A 26 -16.24 -6.06 -2.85
N LEU A 27 -15.93 -7.27 -3.33
CA LEU A 27 -15.61 -7.48 -4.75
C LEU A 27 -16.84 -7.35 -5.63
N ASP A 28 -18.02 -7.76 -5.14
CA ASP A 28 -19.27 -7.66 -5.88
C ASP A 28 -19.68 -6.19 -6.07
N ALA A 29 -19.56 -5.38 -5.02
CA ALA A 29 -19.81 -3.95 -5.11
C ALA A 29 -18.77 -3.24 -6.00
N LEU A 30 -17.51 -3.68 -5.96
CA LEU A 30 -16.48 -3.17 -6.84
C LEU A 30 -16.77 -3.52 -8.31
N GLU A 31 -17.15 -4.75 -8.61
CA GLU A 31 -17.50 -5.18 -9.96
C GLU A 31 -18.64 -4.34 -10.52
N LEU A 32 -19.72 -4.18 -9.76
CA LEU A 32 -20.85 -3.31 -10.13
C LEU A 32 -20.40 -1.86 -10.38
N ALA A 33 -19.52 -1.33 -9.54
CA ALA A 33 -18.95 0.00 -9.72
C ALA A 33 -18.14 0.13 -11.02
N LEU A 34 -17.33 -0.88 -11.33
CA LEU A 34 -16.52 -0.92 -12.55
C LEU A 34 -17.39 -1.03 -13.83
N GLU A 35 -18.56 -1.66 -13.75
CA GLU A 35 -19.53 -1.73 -14.84
C GLU A 35 -20.27 -0.42 -15.09
N GLN A 36 -20.58 0.30 -14.00
CA GLN A 36 -21.46 1.49 -14.07
C GLN A 36 -20.70 2.81 -14.21
N TRP A 37 -19.42 2.87 -13.81
CA TRP A 37 -18.67 4.11 -13.71
C TRP A 37 -17.31 4.01 -14.42
N PRO A 38 -16.82 5.09 -15.05
CA PRO A 38 -15.52 5.11 -15.73
C PRO A 38 -14.36 5.16 -14.73
N ILE A 39 -14.24 4.13 -13.88
CA ILE A 39 -13.19 4.02 -12.86
C ILE A 39 -11.82 3.95 -13.55
N LYS A 40 -10.83 4.68 -13.03
CA LYS A 40 -9.45 4.72 -13.57
C LYS A 40 -8.45 3.99 -12.70
N ALA A 41 -8.69 3.92 -11.41
CA ALA A 41 -7.83 3.23 -10.48
C ALA A 41 -8.61 2.77 -9.23
N ILE A 42 -8.13 1.70 -8.61
CA ILE A 42 -8.59 1.19 -7.33
C ILE A 42 -7.48 1.47 -6.32
N GLN A 43 -7.77 2.18 -5.23
CA GLN A 43 -6.83 2.42 -4.15
C GLN A 43 -7.28 1.68 -2.89
N LEU A 44 -6.37 0.91 -2.28
CA LEU A 44 -6.65 0.19 -1.04
C LEU A 44 -5.40 -0.10 -0.23
N THR A 45 -5.62 -0.42 1.06
CA THR A 45 -4.59 -0.93 1.99
C THR A 45 -4.96 -2.37 2.36
N PRO A 46 -4.48 -3.38 1.62
CA PRO A 46 -4.94 -4.76 1.79
C PRO A 46 -4.32 -5.48 2.98
N ASN A 47 -3.21 -4.98 3.52
CA ASN A 47 -2.49 -5.55 4.65
C ASN A 47 -2.49 -4.61 5.84
N CYS A 48 -2.91 -5.10 7.01
CA CYS A 48 -2.96 -4.33 8.26
C CYS A 48 -3.68 -2.98 8.06
N ASN A 49 -4.89 -3.04 7.52
CA ASN A 49 -5.67 -1.86 7.14
C ASN A 49 -5.85 -0.89 8.31
N ASN A 50 -5.74 0.39 8.04
CA ASN A 50 -6.07 1.44 9.00
C ASN A 50 -7.36 2.14 8.57
N PRO A 51 -8.45 2.12 9.37
CA PRO A 51 -8.48 1.78 10.81
C PRO A 51 -8.92 0.35 11.15
N LEU A 52 -9.36 -0.46 10.18
CA LEU A 52 -10.08 -1.71 10.46
C LEU A 52 -9.18 -2.88 10.90
N GLY A 53 -7.88 -2.81 10.64
CA GLY A 53 -6.91 -3.82 11.09
C GLY A 53 -6.89 -5.12 10.29
N TYR A 54 -7.74 -5.30 9.28
CA TYR A 54 -7.80 -6.55 8.51
C TYR A 54 -6.56 -6.80 7.66
N ILE A 55 -6.37 -8.07 7.33
CA ILE A 55 -5.46 -8.53 6.28
C ILE A 55 -6.32 -9.25 5.25
N MET A 56 -6.38 -8.72 4.03
CA MET A 56 -7.16 -9.29 2.94
C MET A 56 -6.62 -10.68 2.57
N PRO A 57 -7.44 -11.73 2.51
CA PRO A 57 -7.02 -13.07 2.11
C PRO A 57 -6.40 -13.09 0.70
N GLU A 58 -5.41 -13.97 0.48
CA GLU A 58 -4.72 -14.06 -0.83
C GLU A 58 -5.68 -14.38 -1.98
N SER A 59 -6.66 -15.26 -1.75
CA SER A 59 -7.69 -15.55 -2.75
C SER A 59 -8.43 -14.30 -3.20
N ARG A 60 -8.80 -13.43 -2.26
CA ARG A 60 -9.50 -12.17 -2.57
C ARG A 60 -8.58 -11.16 -3.27
N LYS A 61 -7.28 -11.10 -2.91
CA LYS A 61 -6.29 -10.29 -3.63
C LYS A 61 -6.17 -10.71 -5.09
N ARG A 62 -6.15 -12.02 -5.35
CA ARG A 62 -6.14 -12.56 -6.72
C ARG A 62 -7.43 -12.24 -7.48
N SER A 63 -8.60 -12.40 -6.84
CA SER A 63 -9.88 -12.04 -7.45
C SER A 63 -9.97 -10.55 -7.76
N LEU A 64 -9.49 -9.68 -6.86
CA LEU A 64 -9.39 -8.24 -7.10
C LEU A 64 -8.50 -7.93 -8.31
N LEU A 65 -7.34 -8.58 -8.41
CA LEU A 65 -6.44 -8.41 -9.55
C LEU A 65 -7.10 -8.86 -10.86
N THR A 66 -7.82 -9.98 -10.86
CA THR A 66 -8.58 -10.47 -12.03
C THR A 66 -9.66 -9.47 -12.46
N LEU A 67 -10.39 -8.87 -11.51
CA LEU A 67 -11.34 -7.80 -11.83
C LEU A 67 -10.63 -6.59 -12.46
N ALA A 68 -9.53 -6.15 -11.87
CA ALA A 68 -8.76 -5.03 -12.39
C ALA A 68 -8.19 -5.32 -13.80
N GLN A 69 -7.85 -6.57 -14.10
CA GLN A 69 -7.44 -7.01 -15.44
C GLN A 69 -8.60 -6.93 -16.43
N ARG A 70 -9.76 -7.46 -16.07
CA ARG A 70 -10.96 -7.49 -16.93
C ARG A 70 -11.42 -6.07 -17.33
N PHE A 71 -11.34 -5.11 -16.43
CA PHE A 71 -11.76 -3.73 -16.68
C PHE A 71 -10.61 -2.78 -17.03
N ASP A 72 -9.40 -3.29 -17.19
CA ASP A 72 -8.17 -2.54 -17.49
C ASP A 72 -7.95 -1.32 -16.58
N VAL A 73 -8.11 -1.51 -15.27
CA VAL A 73 -7.88 -0.47 -14.26
C VAL A 73 -6.59 -0.71 -13.50
N ALA A 74 -5.95 0.38 -13.05
CA ALA A 74 -4.78 0.33 -12.18
C ALA A 74 -5.17 0.00 -10.74
N ILE A 75 -4.27 -0.65 -9.99
CA ILE A 75 -4.38 -0.81 -8.54
C ILE A 75 -3.27 0.00 -7.88
N ILE A 76 -3.63 0.87 -6.94
CA ILE A 76 -2.70 1.57 -6.05
C ILE A 76 -2.77 0.87 -4.70
N GLU A 77 -1.77 0.04 -4.44
CA GLU A 77 -1.64 -0.74 -3.22
C GLU A 77 -0.80 0.02 -2.19
N ASP A 78 -1.41 0.43 -1.08
CA ASP A 78 -0.69 1.02 0.05
C ASP A 78 -0.32 -0.09 1.05
N ASP A 79 0.97 -0.39 1.16
CA ASP A 79 1.51 -1.45 2.02
C ASP A 79 2.45 -0.89 3.10
N VAL A 80 2.15 0.28 3.63
CA VAL A 80 2.98 0.96 4.64
C VAL A 80 3.03 0.22 5.99
N TYR A 81 2.06 -0.65 6.27
CA TYR A 81 1.96 -1.44 7.51
C TYR A 81 2.29 -2.92 7.35
N GLY A 82 2.42 -3.43 6.12
CA GLY A 82 2.55 -4.87 5.87
C GLY A 82 3.74 -5.55 6.57
N GLU A 83 4.86 -4.83 6.75
CA GLU A 83 6.02 -5.32 7.51
C GLU A 83 5.77 -5.45 9.02
N LEU A 84 4.73 -4.82 9.53
CA LEU A 84 4.37 -4.82 10.96
C LEU A 84 3.32 -5.86 11.31
N ALA A 85 2.89 -6.69 10.36
CA ALA A 85 1.98 -7.81 10.61
C ALA A 85 2.55 -8.77 11.66
N TYR A 86 1.69 -9.28 12.55
CA TYR A 86 2.11 -10.21 13.61
C TYR A 86 2.24 -11.66 13.12
N THR A 87 1.85 -11.92 11.87
CA THR A 87 2.00 -13.23 11.22
C THR A 87 3.33 -13.35 10.48
N TYR A 88 3.89 -14.57 10.44
CA TYR A 88 5.07 -14.88 9.66
C TYR A 88 4.81 -16.14 8.80
N PRO A 89 5.18 -16.13 7.52
CA PRO A 89 5.73 -15.00 6.78
C PRO A 89 4.76 -13.83 6.69
N ARG A 90 5.25 -12.63 6.37
CA ARG A 90 4.41 -11.45 6.18
C ARG A 90 3.33 -11.69 5.12
N PRO A 91 2.16 -11.03 5.21
CA PRO A 91 1.13 -11.15 4.18
C PRO A 91 1.65 -10.70 2.81
N ARG A 92 1.37 -11.50 1.78
CA ARG A 92 1.74 -11.16 0.41
C ARG A 92 0.99 -9.93 -0.07
N THR A 93 1.67 -9.11 -0.88
CA THR A 93 1.05 -7.96 -1.55
C THR A 93 0.27 -8.41 -2.80
N ILE A 94 -0.66 -7.59 -3.28
CA ILE A 94 -1.33 -7.80 -4.58
C ILE A 94 -0.26 -7.74 -5.68
N LYS A 95 0.70 -6.82 -5.54
CA LYS A 95 1.85 -6.70 -6.46
C LYS A 95 2.59 -8.01 -6.67
N SER A 96 2.67 -8.88 -5.67
CA SER A 96 3.37 -10.17 -5.79
C SER A 96 2.67 -11.18 -6.73
N PHE A 97 1.44 -10.89 -7.17
CA PHE A 97 0.66 -11.67 -8.13
C PHE A 97 0.52 -10.97 -9.48
N ASP A 98 1.04 -9.74 -9.62
CA ASP A 98 0.87 -8.87 -10.77
C ASP A 98 1.88 -9.23 -11.87
N GLU A 99 1.42 -9.81 -12.96
CA GLU A 99 2.24 -10.22 -14.10
C GLU A 99 2.25 -9.18 -15.24
N ASP A 100 1.26 -8.29 -15.29
CA ASP A 100 1.13 -7.28 -16.36
C ASP A 100 1.50 -5.85 -15.94
N GLY A 101 1.98 -5.69 -14.71
CA GLY A 101 2.50 -4.42 -14.22
C GLY A 101 1.45 -3.36 -13.86
N ARG A 102 0.17 -3.75 -13.66
CA ARG A 102 -0.92 -2.80 -13.34
C ARG A 102 -0.97 -2.35 -11.89
N VAL A 103 -0.26 -3.02 -10.98
CA VAL A 103 -0.23 -2.67 -9.57
C VAL A 103 0.91 -1.72 -9.28
N LEU A 104 0.60 -0.56 -8.72
CA LEU A 104 1.55 0.38 -8.15
C LEU A 104 1.64 0.09 -6.64
N LEU A 105 2.69 -0.59 -6.20
CA LEU A 105 2.92 -0.85 -4.79
C LEU A 105 3.62 0.35 -4.16
N CYS A 106 2.98 0.94 -3.15
CA CYS A 106 3.50 2.07 -2.39
C CYS A 106 3.84 1.65 -0.96
N SER A 107 4.98 2.07 -0.46
CA SER A 107 5.34 1.87 0.94
C SER A 107 6.27 2.98 1.46
N SER A 108 6.55 2.98 2.76
CA SER A 108 7.46 3.94 3.36
C SER A 108 8.11 3.42 4.63
N PHE A 109 9.22 4.06 5.02
CA PHE A 109 9.91 3.77 6.28
C PHE A 109 9.32 4.54 7.48
N SER A 110 8.28 5.34 7.26
CA SER A 110 7.67 6.17 8.32
C SER A 110 7.09 5.36 9.48
N LYS A 111 6.62 4.13 9.22
CA LYS A 111 6.02 3.25 10.23
C LYS A 111 6.95 2.16 10.70
N THR A 112 7.95 1.82 9.89
CA THR A 112 8.90 0.73 10.17
C THR A 112 10.22 1.21 10.78
N LEU A 113 10.61 2.47 10.53
CA LEU A 113 11.81 3.09 11.13
C LEU A 113 11.46 4.36 11.90
N ALA A 114 11.28 5.48 11.19
CA ALA A 114 10.95 6.75 11.82
C ALA A 114 10.18 7.68 10.87
N PRO A 115 9.11 8.33 11.34
CA PRO A 115 8.30 9.23 10.51
C PRO A 115 9.08 10.47 10.04
N GLY A 116 10.09 10.91 10.80
CA GLY A 116 10.91 12.08 10.47
C GLY A 116 11.84 11.88 9.27
N LEU A 117 12.14 10.65 8.86
CA LEU A 117 13.01 10.38 7.71
C LEU A 117 12.39 10.80 6.38
N ARG A 118 11.05 10.84 6.27
CA ARG A 118 10.29 11.24 5.08
C ARG A 118 10.70 10.49 3.80
N ILE A 119 11.05 9.21 3.92
CA ILE A 119 11.40 8.34 2.80
C ILE A 119 10.30 7.30 2.59
N GLY A 120 9.85 7.22 1.36
CA GLY A 120 8.97 6.17 0.85
C GLY A 120 9.42 5.76 -0.54
N TRP A 121 8.78 4.75 -1.08
CA TRP A 121 9.09 4.22 -2.40
C TRP A 121 7.82 3.71 -3.08
N VAL A 122 7.89 3.61 -4.39
CA VAL A 122 6.86 3.00 -5.21
C VAL A 122 7.47 2.04 -6.20
N ALA A 123 6.86 0.86 -6.37
CA ALA A 123 7.13 -0.08 -7.45
C ALA A 123 6.00 0.05 -8.49
N PRO A 124 6.15 0.92 -9.50
CA PRO A 124 5.04 1.43 -10.30
C PRO A 124 4.64 0.50 -11.45
N GLY A 125 5.35 -0.61 -11.66
CA GLY A 125 5.08 -1.51 -12.77
C GLY A 125 5.13 -0.82 -14.13
N ARG A 126 4.12 -1.01 -14.97
CA ARG A 126 4.03 -0.42 -16.33
C ARG A 126 3.89 1.10 -16.35
N TYR A 127 3.69 1.74 -15.20
CA TYR A 127 3.53 3.19 -15.08
C TYR A 127 4.83 3.93 -14.73
N LEU A 128 5.99 3.26 -14.79
CA LEU A 128 7.29 3.79 -14.32
C LEU A 128 7.59 5.18 -14.87
N GLU A 129 7.53 5.36 -16.19
CA GLU A 129 7.87 6.63 -16.85
C GLU A 129 6.97 7.78 -16.41
N ARG A 130 5.67 7.52 -16.30
CA ARG A 130 4.69 8.51 -15.83
C ARG A 130 4.94 8.90 -14.37
N VAL A 131 5.22 7.91 -13.50
CA VAL A 131 5.49 8.15 -12.08
C VAL A 131 6.79 8.95 -11.91
N LEU A 132 7.85 8.63 -12.67
CA LEU A 132 9.10 9.39 -12.66
C LEU A 132 8.89 10.84 -13.10
N HIS A 133 8.16 11.05 -14.19
CA HIS A 133 7.83 12.39 -14.66
C HIS A 133 7.03 13.18 -13.61
N MET A 134 5.97 12.59 -13.05
CA MET A 134 5.15 13.21 -12.00
C MET A 134 5.97 13.53 -10.74
N LYS A 135 6.87 12.63 -10.33
CA LYS A 135 7.78 12.88 -9.22
C LYS A 135 8.67 14.08 -9.48
N TYR A 136 9.26 14.16 -10.67
CA TYR A 136 10.14 15.26 -11.05
C TYR A 136 9.43 16.63 -10.98
N ILE A 137 8.23 16.74 -11.56
CA ILE A 137 7.49 18.02 -11.60
C ILE A 137 6.85 18.39 -10.26
N SER A 138 6.54 17.42 -9.38
CA SER A 138 5.85 17.69 -8.12
C SER A 138 6.79 17.91 -6.93
N THR A 139 7.89 17.18 -6.85
CA THR A 139 8.79 17.21 -5.69
C THR A 139 10.27 17.39 -6.03
N GLY A 140 10.63 17.40 -7.32
CA GLY A 140 12.03 17.42 -7.75
C GLY A 140 12.79 16.18 -7.27
N SER A 141 13.71 16.36 -6.32
CA SER A 141 14.50 15.27 -5.72
C SER A 141 14.14 15.03 -4.25
N THR A 142 14.27 13.77 -3.84
CA THR A 142 14.19 13.40 -2.42
C THR A 142 15.55 13.63 -1.75
N ALA A 143 15.57 14.15 -0.51
CA ALA A 143 16.80 14.41 0.25
C ALA A 143 17.73 13.18 0.27
N PRO A 144 19.01 13.30 -0.10
CA PRO A 144 19.90 12.15 -0.21
C PRO A 144 20.34 11.59 1.15
N GLN A 145 20.52 12.43 2.17
CA GLN A 145 21.04 12.00 3.46
C GLN A 145 20.21 10.89 4.13
N PRO A 146 18.87 11.01 4.28
CA PRO A 146 18.08 9.93 4.87
C PRO A 146 18.03 8.69 3.96
N GLN A 147 18.15 8.84 2.64
CA GLN A 147 18.23 7.69 1.73
C GLN A 147 19.51 6.89 1.97
N ILE A 148 20.65 7.56 2.09
CA ILE A 148 21.96 6.93 2.38
C ILE A 148 21.92 6.24 3.74
N ALA A 149 21.42 6.90 4.77
CA ALA A 149 21.31 6.34 6.12
C ALA A 149 20.45 5.06 6.14
N ILE A 150 19.30 5.07 5.46
CA ILE A 150 18.44 3.89 5.34
C ILE A 150 19.15 2.79 4.56
N ALA A 151 19.83 3.12 3.45
CA ALA A 151 20.54 2.15 2.63
C ALA A 151 21.63 1.42 3.43
N GLU A 152 22.42 2.15 4.22
CA GLU A 152 23.44 1.55 5.08
C GLU A 152 22.82 0.70 6.20
N PHE A 153 21.70 1.13 6.79
CA PHE A 153 20.98 0.35 7.80
C PHE A 153 20.46 -0.98 7.21
N LEU A 154 19.93 -0.96 5.98
CA LEU A 154 19.46 -2.15 5.28
C LEU A 154 20.61 -3.09 4.92
N LYS A 155 21.70 -2.57 4.34
CA LYS A 155 22.90 -3.34 3.99
C LYS A 155 23.55 -4.00 5.19
N GLY A 156 23.55 -3.34 6.34
CA GLY A 156 24.07 -3.87 7.59
C GLY A 156 23.27 -5.02 8.19
N GLY A 157 22.14 -5.41 7.58
CA GLY A 157 21.26 -6.48 8.09
C GLY A 157 20.50 -6.12 9.36
N HIS A 158 20.43 -4.83 9.71
CA HIS A 158 19.81 -4.37 10.96
C HIS A 158 18.27 -4.29 10.90
N PHE A 159 17.71 -4.27 9.70
CA PHE A 159 16.28 -4.03 9.49
C PHE A 159 15.39 -5.16 10.03
N GLU A 160 15.68 -6.41 9.67
CA GLU A 160 14.89 -7.56 10.12
C GLU A 160 14.90 -7.78 11.66
N PRO A 161 16.05 -7.68 12.35
CA PRO A 161 16.07 -7.70 13.82
C PRO A 161 15.28 -6.55 14.44
N HIS A 162 15.33 -5.36 13.83
CA HIS A 162 14.55 -4.21 14.25
C HIS A 162 13.04 -4.47 14.12
N LEU A 163 12.58 -4.94 12.95
CA LEU A 163 11.18 -5.27 12.72
C LEU A 163 10.64 -6.33 13.70
N ARG A 164 11.43 -7.38 13.99
CA ARG A 164 11.04 -8.39 14.98
C ARG A 164 10.81 -7.78 16.35
N ARG A 165 11.69 -6.88 16.81
CA ARG A 165 11.49 -6.17 18.10
C ARG A 165 10.25 -5.30 18.07
N MET A 166 10.01 -4.55 17.00
CA MET A 166 8.84 -3.69 16.86
C MET A 166 7.54 -4.49 16.86
N ARG A 167 7.46 -5.59 16.10
CA ARG A 167 6.27 -6.48 16.08
C ARG A 167 5.95 -6.98 17.49
N THR A 168 6.95 -7.46 18.22
CA THR A 168 6.78 -7.92 19.60
C THR A 168 6.29 -6.81 20.51
N GLN A 169 6.86 -5.61 20.41
CA GLN A 169 6.47 -4.47 21.25
C GLN A 169 5.04 -4.00 20.91
N TYR A 170 4.69 -3.89 19.63
CA TYR A 170 3.35 -3.49 19.23
C TYR A 170 2.30 -4.52 19.61
N GLN A 171 2.62 -5.81 19.50
CA GLN A 171 1.72 -6.87 19.95
C GLN A 171 1.46 -6.76 21.46
N ARG A 172 2.51 -6.60 22.27
CA ARG A 172 2.37 -6.39 23.72
C ARG A 172 1.55 -5.13 24.04
N ASN A 173 1.80 -4.02 23.35
CA ASN A 173 1.06 -2.78 23.57
C ASN A 173 -0.44 -2.98 23.23
N ARG A 174 -0.74 -3.64 22.13
CA ARG A 174 -2.12 -3.99 21.77
C ARG A 174 -2.79 -4.84 22.86
N ASP A 175 -2.11 -5.89 23.31
CA ASP A 175 -2.66 -6.84 24.30
C ASP A 175 -2.88 -6.18 25.67
N MET A 176 -2.18 -5.08 25.98
CA MET A 176 -2.42 -4.26 27.18
C MET A 176 -3.59 -3.27 27.01
N MET A 177 -4.04 -3.00 25.78
CA MET A 177 -5.13 -2.05 25.51
C MET A 177 -6.50 -2.72 25.39
N ILE A 178 -6.51 -4.05 25.23
CA ILE A 178 -7.72 -4.89 25.11
C ILE A 178 -7.99 -5.56 26.45
#